data_0398cfb319efbb12a6a759ebd855b206
#
_entry.id   0398cfb319efbb12a6a759ebd855b206
#
_cell.length_a   1.000
_cell.length_b   1.000
_cell.length_c   1.000
_cell.angle_alpha   90.00
_cell.angle_beta   90.00
_cell.angle_gamma   90.00
#
_symmetry.space_group_name_H-M   'P 1'
#
loop_
_entity.id
_entity.type
_entity.pdbx_description
1 polymer ?
#
loop_
_entity_poly.entity_id
_entity_poly.type
_entity_poly.pdbx_seq_one_letter_code
_entity_poly.pdbx_strand_id
1 'polypeptide(L)'
;MLKKRIIPKFLFQFRNINGTLLPTFVISKKFSDFRIIGSIIPQAKIYEAQLADELMILNIEDKQCSKDNEFLSFLKKFSEQIFMPLTVGGGVKTLECFEQFLNNGADKVFINSEAIQNPNLIKLASEKFGSQCVVLGIDFKELDKKKFVVFSKGGKINTNLELFEWTKRCEDLGAGEIVINDIERDGTGTGLNIDVAKKISEFLSVPLIFSGGCGLASHFVEGFKNTKIDAISAATFFANKDQNIFQLRSQILNSGINLRQV
;
A
#
# COMPACT_ATOMS: atom_id res chain seq x y z
N MET A 1 -12.47 19.08 1.74
CA MET A 1 -12.16 17.84 1.00
C MET A 1 -10.66 17.61 1.09
N LEU A 2 -10.22 16.42 1.51
CA LEU A 2 -8.80 16.07 1.54
C LEU A 2 -8.22 16.15 0.13
N LYS A 3 -7.00 16.67 0.01
CA LYS A 3 -6.29 16.71 -1.27
C LYS A 3 -5.85 15.32 -1.67
N LYS A 4 -5.92 14.99 -2.97
CA LYS A 4 -5.58 13.67 -3.49
C LYS A 4 -4.08 13.41 -3.38
N ARG A 5 -3.68 12.14 -3.15
CA ARG A 5 -2.28 11.72 -2.98
C ARG A 5 -1.88 10.66 -4.02
N ILE A 6 -0.62 10.71 -4.40
CA ILE A 6 0.04 9.71 -5.26
C ILE A 6 1.05 8.97 -4.40
N ILE A 7 0.88 7.65 -4.25
CA ILE A 7 1.67 6.83 -3.33
C ILE A 7 2.40 5.73 -4.09
N PRO A 8 3.70 5.89 -4.40
CA PRO A 8 4.51 4.78 -4.85
C PRO A 8 4.54 3.66 -3.80
N LYS A 9 4.44 2.41 -4.27
CA LYS A 9 4.47 1.23 -3.42
C LYS A 9 5.67 0.36 -3.78
N PHE A 10 6.55 0.09 -2.83
CA PHE A 10 7.61 -0.88 -2.94
C PHE A 10 7.20 -2.19 -2.29
N LEU A 11 7.22 -3.26 -3.07
CA LEU A 11 7.29 -4.61 -2.57
C LEU A 11 8.75 -4.99 -2.49
N PHE A 12 9.21 -5.58 -1.38
CA PHE A 12 10.60 -5.98 -1.27
C PHE A 12 10.76 -7.31 -0.52
N GLN A 13 11.90 -7.91 -0.75
CA GLN A 13 12.39 -9.09 -0.05
C GLN A 13 13.90 -8.99 0.11
N PHE A 14 14.45 -9.65 1.12
CA PHE A 14 15.89 -9.74 1.29
C PHE A 14 16.48 -10.80 0.36
N ARG A 15 17.56 -10.46 -0.31
CA ARG A 15 18.31 -11.36 -1.18
C ARG A 15 19.78 -11.36 -0.83
N ASN A 16 20.39 -12.55 -0.84
CA ASN A 16 21.83 -12.66 -0.70
C ASN A 16 22.48 -12.27 -2.04
N ILE A 17 23.24 -11.19 -2.03
CA ILE A 17 24.01 -10.69 -3.16
C ILE A 17 25.48 -10.65 -2.72
N ASN A 18 26.30 -11.54 -3.28
CA ASN A 18 27.72 -11.66 -2.94
C ASN A 18 28.00 -11.79 -1.44
N GLY A 19 27.23 -12.61 -0.73
CA GLY A 19 27.39 -12.85 0.71
C GLY A 19 26.72 -11.82 1.62
N THR A 20 26.15 -10.74 1.05
CA THR A 20 25.44 -9.71 1.82
C THR A 20 23.94 -9.80 1.57
N LEU A 21 23.16 -9.79 2.66
CA LEU A 21 21.70 -9.77 2.60
C LEU A 21 21.19 -8.35 2.36
N LEU A 22 20.63 -8.09 1.19
CA LEU A 22 20.19 -6.75 0.76
C LEU A 22 18.70 -6.72 0.45
N PRO A 23 17.98 -5.67 0.89
CA PRO A 23 16.59 -5.45 0.52
C PRO A 23 16.51 -5.11 -0.97
N THR A 24 15.74 -5.88 -1.70
CA THR A 24 15.63 -5.80 -3.16
C THR A 24 14.21 -5.46 -3.54
N PHE A 25 14.02 -4.35 -4.29
CA PHE A 25 12.73 -3.94 -4.83
C PHE A 25 12.27 -4.93 -5.90
N VAL A 26 11.04 -5.38 -5.76
CA VAL A 26 10.38 -6.27 -6.70
C VAL A 26 9.02 -5.72 -7.09
N ILE A 27 8.53 -6.08 -8.26
CA ILE A 27 7.15 -5.89 -8.68
C ILE A 27 6.53 -7.24 -8.98
N SER A 28 5.21 -7.31 -8.92
CA SER A 28 4.44 -8.52 -9.20
C SER A 28 3.40 -8.29 -10.29
N LYS A 29 2.90 -9.38 -10.83
CA LYS A 29 1.67 -9.40 -11.62
C LYS A 29 0.72 -10.40 -10.98
N LYS A 30 -0.46 -9.90 -10.55
CA LYS A 30 -1.48 -10.71 -9.84
C LYS A 30 -0.92 -11.40 -8.58
N PHE A 31 -0.03 -10.71 -7.84
CA PHE A 31 0.67 -11.24 -6.66
C PHE A 31 1.51 -12.49 -6.93
N SER A 32 1.82 -12.74 -8.18
CA SER A 32 2.73 -13.77 -8.69
C SER A 32 3.77 -13.12 -9.60
N ASP A 33 4.50 -13.89 -10.38
CA ASP A 33 5.43 -13.42 -11.42
C ASP A 33 6.32 -12.25 -10.95
N PHE A 34 7.06 -12.48 -9.88
CA PHE A 34 7.92 -11.45 -9.28
C PHE A 34 9.11 -11.13 -10.17
N ARG A 35 9.28 -9.84 -10.48
CA ARG A 35 10.43 -9.31 -11.21
C ARG A 35 11.24 -8.37 -10.35
N ILE A 36 12.56 -8.56 -10.33
CA ILE A 36 13.51 -7.69 -9.64
C ILE A 36 13.64 -6.38 -10.42
N ILE A 37 13.58 -5.26 -9.69
CA ILE A 37 13.79 -3.92 -10.23
C ILE A 37 15.16 -3.38 -9.82
N GLY A 38 15.56 -3.57 -8.56
CA GLY A 38 16.86 -3.13 -8.07
C GLY A 38 16.87 -2.72 -6.61
N SER A 39 17.71 -1.75 -6.28
CA SER A 39 17.86 -1.23 -4.92
C SER A 39 16.74 -0.26 -4.55
N ILE A 40 16.24 -0.35 -3.31
CA ILE A 40 15.11 0.45 -2.83
C ILE A 40 15.51 1.91 -2.58
N ILE A 41 16.64 2.15 -1.90
CA ILE A 41 17.03 3.50 -1.45
C ILE A 41 17.21 4.48 -2.61
N PRO A 42 17.99 4.17 -3.66
CA PRO A 42 18.12 5.07 -4.81
C PRO A 42 16.78 5.37 -5.48
N GLN A 43 15.91 4.37 -5.61
CA GLN A 43 14.61 4.55 -6.21
C GLN A 43 13.68 5.42 -5.35
N ALA A 44 13.72 5.27 -4.03
CA ALA A 44 12.97 6.11 -3.10
C ALA A 44 13.40 7.58 -3.18
N LYS A 45 14.71 7.86 -3.26
CA LYS A 45 15.25 9.22 -3.45
C LYS A 45 14.76 9.86 -4.76
N ILE A 46 14.66 9.06 -5.83
CA ILE A 46 14.09 9.54 -7.10
C ILE A 46 12.62 9.94 -6.93
N TYR A 47 11.82 9.12 -6.25
CA TYR A 47 10.40 9.42 -6.02
C TYR A 47 10.20 10.62 -5.10
N GLU A 48 11.04 10.78 -4.07
CA GLU A 48 11.05 11.95 -3.21
C GLU A 48 11.37 13.23 -4.01
N ALA A 49 12.43 13.20 -4.83
CA ALA A 49 12.79 14.32 -5.71
C ALA A 49 11.70 14.64 -6.75
N GLN A 50 10.88 13.66 -7.11
CA GLN A 50 9.74 13.83 -8.01
C GLN A 50 8.45 14.23 -7.31
N LEU A 51 8.50 14.55 -6.01
CA LEU A 51 7.38 15.04 -5.20
C LEU A 51 6.27 13.96 -5.03
N ALA A 52 6.65 12.73 -4.69
CA ALA A 52 5.69 11.75 -4.18
C ALA A 52 5.09 12.24 -2.86
N ASP A 53 3.79 12.03 -2.67
CA ASP A 53 3.09 12.53 -1.47
C ASP A 53 3.37 11.67 -0.22
N GLU A 54 3.69 10.40 -0.44
CA GLU A 54 3.93 9.38 0.59
C GLU A 54 4.59 8.17 -0.07
N LEU A 55 5.29 7.35 0.67
CA LEU A 55 5.86 6.09 0.21
C LEU A 55 5.33 4.92 1.05
N MET A 56 4.97 3.83 0.39
CA MET A 56 4.60 2.59 1.05
C MET A 56 5.66 1.52 0.78
N ILE A 57 6.24 0.93 1.84
CA ILE A 57 7.20 -0.18 1.73
C ILE A 57 6.66 -1.42 2.43
N LEU A 58 6.56 -2.52 1.69
CA LEU A 58 5.97 -3.77 2.16
C LEU A 58 6.96 -4.92 2.00
N ASN A 59 7.41 -5.47 3.11
CA ASN A 59 8.15 -6.73 3.09
C ASN A 59 7.19 -7.89 2.75
N ILE A 60 7.45 -8.60 1.66
CA ILE A 60 6.62 -9.70 1.19
C ILE A 60 7.09 -11.07 1.69
N GLU A 61 8.14 -11.12 2.53
CA GLU A 61 8.59 -12.36 3.14
C GLU A 61 7.65 -12.78 4.28
N ASP A 62 7.45 -14.08 4.42
CA ASP A 62 6.62 -14.65 5.50
C ASP A 62 7.41 -14.76 6.81
N LYS A 63 7.95 -13.63 7.27
CA LYS A 63 8.65 -13.52 8.55
C LYS A 63 7.88 -12.60 9.50
N GLN A 64 7.93 -12.91 10.79
CA GLN A 64 7.38 -12.01 11.80
C GLN A 64 8.36 -10.84 12.04
N CYS A 65 7.88 -9.61 11.97
CA CYS A 65 8.73 -8.42 12.06
C CYS A 65 9.53 -8.30 13.37
N SER A 66 8.96 -8.72 14.50
CA SER A 66 9.65 -8.68 15.80
C SER A 66 10.88 -9.60 15.90
N LYS A 67 11.08 -10.49 14.94
CA LYS A 67 12.21 -11.40 14.83
C LYS A 67 13.12 -11.11 13.63
N ASP A 68 12.81 -10.07 12.87
CA ASP A 68 13.52 -9.68 11.65
C ASP A 68 14.43 -8.47 11.92
N ASN A 69 15.58 -8.72 12.55
CA ASN A 69 16.56 -7.68 12.86
C ASN A 69 17.11 -7.00 11.59
N GLU A 70 17.19 -7.74 10.47
CA GLU A 70 17.64 -7.19 9.20
C GLU A 70 16.64 -6.15 8.69
N PHE A 71 15.35 -6.44 8.80
CA PHE A 71 14.31 -5.48 8.40
C PHE A 71 14.32 -4.23 9.25
N LEU A 72 14.38 -4.35 10.57
CA LEU A 72 14.41 -3.19 11.47
C LEU A 72 15.68 -2.34 11.25
N SER A 73 16.84 -2.98 11.08
CA SER A 73 18.08 -2.28 10.74
C SER A 73 18.02 -1.56 9.39
N PHE A 74 17.41 -2.20 8.39
CA PHE A 74 17.16 -1.56 7.10
C PHE A 74 16.21 -0.37 7.24
N LEU A 75 15.08 -0.54 7.93
CA LEU A 75 14.09 0.51 8.11
C LEU A 75 14.68 1.76 8.76
N LYS A 76 15.47 1.59 9.82
CA LYS A 76 16.18 2.70 10.48
C LYS A 76 17.07 3.45 9.50
N LYS A 77 17.93 2.74 8.75
CA LYS A 77 18.83 3.35 7.75
C LYS A 77 18.06 4.01 6.60
N PHE A 78 16.90 3.48 6.26
CA PHE A 78 16.04 4.01 5.21
C PHE A 78 15.41 5.33 5.64
N SER A 79 14.83 5.38 6.84
CA SER A 79 14.19 6.58 7.37
C SER A 79 15.16 7.74 7.65
N GLU A 80 16.44 7.44 7.88
CA GLU A 80 17.50 8.46 7.98
C GLU A 80 17.81 9.15 6.64
N GLN A 81 17.35 8.60 5.52
CA GLN A 81 17.68 9.07 4.17
C GLN A 81 16.49 9.52 3.33
N ILE A 82 15.27 9.21 3.77
CA ILE A 82 14.01 9.50 3.06
C ILE A 82 13.10 10.24 4.03
N PHE A 83 12.65 11.43 3.64
CA PHE A 83 11.92 12.36 4.51
C PHE A 83 10.43 12.51 4.14
N MET A 84 9.98 11.88 3.05
CA MET A 84 8.54 11.79 2.77
C MET A 84 7.84 10.84 3.75
N PRO A 85 6.54 11.04 4.05
CA PRO A 85 5.79 10.16 4.92
C PRO A 85 5.90 8.71 4.51
N LEU A 86 6.13 7.81 5.48
CA LEU A 86 6.46 6.41 5.25
C LEU A 86 5.44 5.47 5.89
N THR A 87 4.74 4.70 5.06
CA THR A 87 3.92 3.57 5.51
C THR A 87 4.71 2.27 5.37
N VAL A 88 4.84 1.52 6.46
CA VAL A 88 5.66 0.29 6.52
C VAL A 88 4.80 -0.92 6.86
N GLY A 89 5.01 -2.02 6.15
CA GLY A 89 4.32 -3.28 6.41
C GLY A 89 5.14 -4.52 6.10
N GLY A 90 4.59 -5.66 6.51
CA GLY A 90 5.19 -6.98 6.35
C GLY A 90 5.42 -7.66 7.70
N GLY A 91 4.81 -8.81 7.90
CA GLY A 91 4.98 -9.62 9.11
C GLY A 91 4.45 -9.01 10.42
N VAL A 92 3.60 -8.00 10.38
CA VAL A 92 3.02 -7.34 11.56
C VAL A 92 1.97 -8.23 12.21
N LYS A 93 2.31 -8.85 13.34
CA LYS A 93 1.45 -9.80 14.06
C LYS A 93 1.08 -9.36 15.47
N THR A 94 1.79 -8.40 16.04
CA THR A 94 1.64 -7.97 17.43
C THR A 94 1.78 -6.45 17.56
N LEU A 95 1.35 -5.89 18.70
CA LEU A 95 1.57 -4.50 19.04
C LEU A 95 3.06 -4.16 19.17
N GLU A 96 3.89 -5.11 19.57
CA GLU A 96 5.33 -4.95 19.62
C GLU A 96 5.91 -4.70 18.21
N CYS A 97 5.44 -5.41 17.19
CA CYS A 97 5.81 -5.13 15.79
C CYS A 97 5.44 -3.70 15.38
N PHE A 98 4.25 -3.24 15.79
CA PHE A 98 3.82 -1.88 15.54
C PHE A 98 4.79 -0.86 16.14
N GLU A 99 5.08 -1.01 17.42
CA GLU A 99 5.99 -0.14 18.17
C GLU A 99 7.40 -0.13 17.58
N GLN A 100 7.91 -1.30 17.19
CA GLN A 100 9.22 -1.42 16.55
C GLN A 100 9.27 -0.66 15.21
N PHE A 101 8.23 -0.75 14.37
CA PHE A 101 8.21 -0.02 13.10
C PHE A 101 8.16 1.49 13.32
N LEU A 102 7.29 1.97 14.22
CA LEU A 102 7.20 3.40 14.54
C LEU A 102 8.53 3.94 15.14
N ASN A 103 9.13 3.20 16.05
CA ASN A 103 10.42 3.58 16.66
C ASN A 103 11.61 3.56 15.69
N ASN A 104 11.48 2.86 14.55
CA ASN A 104 12.50 2.82 13.52
C ASN A 104 12.17 3.70 12.28
N GLY A 105 11.23 4.65 12.43
CA GLY A 105 10.99 5.73 11.47
C GLY A 105 9.81 5.53 10.52
N ALA A 106 8.92 4.56 10.78
CA ALA A 106 7.63 4.52 10.09
C ALA A 106 6.69 5.59 10.67
N ASP A 107 5.97 6.31 9.80
CA ASP A 107 4.88 7.21 10.22
C ASP A 107 3.58 6.43 10.41
N LYS A 108 3.40 5.37 9.61
CA LYS A 108 2.23 4.50 9.64
C LYS A 108 2.63 3.04 9.48
N VAL A 109 1.83 2.16 10.04
CA VAL A 109 2.06 0.71 9.98
C VAL A 109 0.91 0.02 9.24
N PHE A 110 1.29 -0.72 8.21
CA PHE A 110 0.37 -1.46 7.35
C PHE A 110 0.17 -2.89 7.87
N ILE A 111 -1.08 -3.25 8.16
CA ILE A 111 -1.49 -4.60 8.56
C ILE A 111 -2.41 -5.18 7.48
N ASN A 112 -2.30 -6.47 7.21
CA ASN A 112 -3.19 -7.18 6.29
C ASN A 112 -3.62 -8.53 6.89
N SER A 113 -2.93 -9.61 6.56
CA SER A 113 -3.36 -11.00 6.90
C SER A 113 -3.61 -11.24 8.38
N GLU A 114 -2.84 -10.60 9.26
CA GLU A 114 -3.04 -10.74 10.71
C GLU A 114 -4.33 -10.09 11.19
N ALA A 115 -4.73 -8.98 10.59
CA ALA A 115 -6.00 -8.32 10.91
C ALA A 115 -7.22 -9.24 10.65
N ILE A 116 -7.10 -10.14 9.67
CA ILE A 116 -8.15 -11.11 9.36
C ILE A 116 -8.21 -12.21 10.43
N GLN A 117 -7.04 -12.66 10.91
CA GLN A 117 -6.93 -13.71 11.93
C GLN A 117 -7.25 -13.17 13.33
N ASN A 118 -6.78 -11.96 13.63
CA ASN A 118 -6.97 -11.29 14.91
C ASN A 118 -7.45 -9.84 14.69
N PRO A 119 -8.74 -9.62 14.42
CA PRO A 119 -9.28 -8.26 14.19
C PRO A 119 -9.08 -7.31 15.38
N ASN A 120 -8.97 -7.84 16.59
CA ASN A 120 -8.76 -7.05 17.80
C ASN A 120 -7.39 -6.30 17.78
N LEU A 121 -6.42 -6.77 16.99
CA LEU A 121 -5.15 -6.08 16.81
C LEU A 121 -5.34 -4.66 16.24
N ILE A 122 -6.33 -4.46 15.35
CA ILE A 122 -6.66 -3.14 14.79
C ILE A 122 -7.05 -2.19 15.91
N LYS A 123 -7.99 -2.61 16.76
CA LYS A 123 -8.50 -1.83 17.88
C LYS A 123 -7.40 -1.48 18.87
N LEU A 124 -6.64 -2.47 19.30
CA LEU A 124 -5.55 -2.27 20.26
C LEU A 124 -4.45 -1.36 19.71
N ALA A 125 -4.11 -1.48 18.43
CA ALA A 125 -3.14 -0.60 17.79
C ALA A 125 -3.66 0.85 17.70
N SER A 126 -4.93 1.02 17.32
CA SER A 126 -5.58 2.34 17.24
C SER A 126 -5.66 3.02 18.62
N GLU A 127 -6.00 2.28 19.67
CA GLU A 127 -6.07 2.79 21.04
C GLU A 127 -4.68 3.18 21.60
N LYS A 128 -3.64 2.37 21.27
CA LYS A 128 -2.28 2.60 21.81
C LYS A 128 -1.50 3.68 21.03
N PHE A 129 -1.59 3.70 19.70
CA PHE A 129 -0.74 4.54 18.84
C PHE A 129 -1.51 5.63 18.09
N GLY A 130 -2.84 5.63 18.20
CA GLY A 130 -3.72 6.50 17.42
C GLY A 130 -4.11 5.89 16.07
N SER A 131 -5.36 6.11 15.67
CA SER A 131 -5.90 5.56 14.41
C SER A 131 -5.08 5.99 13.18
N GLN A 132 -4.54 7.21 13.18
CA GLN A 132 -3.74 7.77 12.09
C GLN A 132 -2.48 6.95 11.76
N CYS A 133 -1.98 6.13 12.70
CA CYS A 133 -0.84 5.24 12.49
C CYS A 133 -1.24 3.87 11.92
N VAL A 134 -2.55 3.56 11.87
CA VAL A 134 -3.06 2.23 11.51
C VAL A 134 -3.58 2.22 10.07
N VAL A 135 -2.86 1.55 9.19
CA VAL A 135 -3.24 1.37 7.77
C VAL A 135 -3.64 -0.08 7.53
N LEU A 136 -4.88 -0.31 7.11
CA LEU A 136 -5.38 -1.66 6.78
C LEU A 136 -5.25 -1.94 5.29
N GLY A 137 -4.51 -3.02 4.97
CA GLY A 137 -4.50 -3.61 3.64
C GLY A 137 -5.62 -4.65 3.49
N ILE A 138 -6.37 -4.56 2.41
CA ILE A 138 -7.40 -5.52 2.03
C ILE A 138 -7.16 -5.93 0.59
N ASP A 139 -6.73 -7.17 0.40
CA ASP A 139 -6.53 -7.75 -0.92
C ASP A 139 -7.78 -8.52 -1.32
N PHE A 140 -8.30 -8.28 -2.51
CA PHE A 140 -9.51 -8.95 -2.96
C PHE A 140 -9.39 -9.51 -4.38
N LYS A 141 -10.29 -10.48 -4.67
CA LYS A 141 -10.57 -10.96 -6.02
C LYS A 141 -12.06 -10.93 -6.29
N GLU A 142 -12.41 -10.68 -7.55
CA GLU A 142 -13.76 -10.95 -8.04
C GLU A 142 -13.87 -12.43 -8.35
N LEU A 143 -14.82 -13.09 -7.71
CA LEU A 143 -15.23 -14.45 -8.03
C LEU A 143 -16.49 -14.40 -8.92
N ASP A 144 -17.03 -15.56 -9.27
CA ASP A 144 -18.22 -15.66 -10.11
C ASP A 144 -19.35 -14.72 -9.68
N LYS A 145 -20.02 -14.06 -10.66
CA LYS A 145 -21.21 -13.22 -10.48
C LYS A 145 -20.99 -11.95 -9.63
N LYS A 146 -19.86 -11.28 -9.77
CA LYS A 146 -19.54 -10.03 -9.03
C LYS A 146 -19.48 -10.20 -7.51
N LYS A 147 -19.14 -11.37 -7.04
CA LYS A 147 -18.85 -11.61 -5.64
C LYS A 147 -17.40 -11.22 -5.37
N PHE A 148 -17.19 -10.19 -4.56
CA PHE A 148 -15.87 -9.70 -4.17
C PHE A 148 -15.48 -10.32 -2.83
N VAL A 149 -14.38 -11.07 -2.82
CA VAL A 149 -13.94 -11.82 -1.65
C VAL A 149 -12.53 -11.41 -1.24
N VAL A 150 -12.33 -11.25 0.07
CA VAL A 150 -11.04 -10.92 0.66
C VAL A 150 -10.11 -12.13 0.65
N PHE A 151 -8.85 -11.90 0.30
CA PHE A 151 -7.79 -12.90 0.31
C PHE A 151 -6.70 -12.50 1.29
N SER A 152 -6.04 -13.50 1.86
CA SER A 152 -4.90 -13.32 2.77
C SER A 152 -3.64 -14.00 2.24
N LYS A 153 -2.52 -13.82 2.97
CA LYS A 153 -1.22 -14.41 2.66
C LYS A 153 -0.78 -14.21 1.20
N GLY A 154 -0.80 -12.93 0.78
CA GLY A 154 -0.39 -12.59 -0.59
C GLY A 154 -1.33 -13.18 -1.66
N GLY A 155 -2.63 -13.17 -1.42
CA GLY A 155 -3.63 -13.63 -2.37
C GLY A 155 -3.79 -15.16 -2.49
N LYS A 156 -3.16 -15.93 -1.59
CA LYS A 156 -3.15 -17.40 -1.64
C LYS A 156 -4.34 -18.05 -0.94
N ILE A 157 -4.87 -17.43 0.10
CA ILE A 157 -5.95 -18.00 0.93
C ILE A 157 -7.22 -17.19 0.75
N ASN A 158 -8.28 -17.84 0.27
CA ASN A 158 -9.63 -17.30 0.29
C ASN A 158 -10.15 -17.31 1.73
N THR A 159 -10.55 -16.15 2.23
CA THR A 159 -11.03 -16.00 3.62
C THR A 159 -12.53 -16.18 3.76
N ASN A 160 -13.26 -16.25 2.65
CA ASN A 160 -14.73 -16.20 2.57
C ASN A 160 -15.37 -14.92 3.12
N LEU A 161 -14.57 -13.91 3.49
CA LEU A 161 -15.08 -12.61 3.91
C LEU A 161 -15.50 -11.79 2.69
N GLU A 162 -16.67 -11.19 2.76
CA GLU A 162 -17.13 -10.25 1.72
C GLU A 162 -16.38 -8.93 1.86
N LEU A 163 -15.98 -8.34 0.71
CA LEU A 163 -15.11 -7.17 0.66
C LEU A 163 -15.70 -5.96 1.38
N PHE A 164 -16.95 -5.61 1.10
CA PHE A 164 -17.56 -4.38 1.61
C PHE A 164 -17.85 -4.48 3.11
N GLU A 165 -18.33 -5.64 3.57
CA GLU A 165 -18.57 -5.93 4.98
C GLU A 165 -17.25 -5.89 5.79
N TRP A 166 -16.19 -6.53 5.27
CA TRP A 166 -14.90 -6.53 5.93
C TRP A 166 -14.29 -5.13 5.98
N THR A 167 -14.39 -4.36 4.88
CA THR A 167 -13.90 -2.99 4.82
C THR A 167 -14.58 -2.11 5.87
N LYS A 168 -15.91 -2.21 6.00
CA LYS A 168 -16.64 -1.45 7.03
C LYS A 168 -16.26 -1.88 8.44
N ARG A 169 -16.12 -3.18 8.68
CA ARG A 169 -15.67 -3.69 9.98
C ARG A 169 -14.27 -3.20 10.37
N CYS A 170 -13.35 -3.08 9.42
CA CYS A 170 -12.02 -2.53 9.68
C CYS A 170 -12.07 -1.07 10.13
N GLU A 171 -12.92 -0.23 9.49
CA GLU A 171 -13.16 1.14 9.91
C GLU A 171 -13.73 1.18 11.34
N ASP A 172 -14.75 0.39 11.63
CA ASP A 172 -15.40 0.33 12.96
C ASP A 172 -14.44 -0.15 14.07
N LEU A 173 -13.41 -0.93 13.73
CA LEU A 173 -12.35 -1.34 14.63
C LEU A 173 -11.28 -0.27 14.86
N GLY A 174 -11.32 0.86 14.14
CA GLY A 174 -10.42 1.99 14.35
C GLY A 174 -9.27 2.10 13.34
N ALA A 175 -9.36 1.46 12.18
CA ALA A 175 -8.44 1.73 11.08
C ALA A 175 -8.49 3.22 10.71
N GLY A 176 -7.34 3.86 10.67
CA GLY A 176 -7.24 5.28 10.29
C GLY A 176 -7.13 5.50 8.79
N GLU A 177 -6.76 4.47 8.04
CA GLU A 177 -6.65 4.49 6.58
C GLU A 177 -6.83 3.07 6.03
N ILE A 178 -7.47 2.92 4.88
CA ILE A 178 -7.71 1.62 4.25
C ILE A 178 -7.12 1.60 2.84
N VAL A 179 -6.34 0.55 2.55
CA VAL A 179 -5.76 0.27 1.24
C VAL A 179 -6.47 -0.93 0.64
N ILE A 180 -7.16 -0.72 -0.47
CA ILE A 180 -7.82 -1.79 -1.22
C ILE A 180 -6.94 -2.17 -2.41
N ASN A 181 -6.54 -3.45 -2.50
CA ASN A 181 -5.77 -3.99 -3.62
C ASN A 181 -6.63 -4.96 -4.44
N ASP A 182 -6.81 -4.66 -5.72
CA ASP A 182 -7.39 -5.61 -6.67
C ASP A 182 -6.29 -6.55 -7.19
N ILE A 183 -6.29 -7.80 -6.72
CA ILE A 183 -5.28 -8.81 -7.07
C ILE A 183 -5.31 -9.12 -8.57
N GLU A 184 -6.50 -9.23 -9.15
CA GLU A 184 -6.64 -9.61 -10.56
C GLU A 184 -6.16 -8.52 -11.53
N ARG A 185 -6.13 -7.27 -11.05
CA ARG A 185 -5.62 -6.13 -11.82
C ARG A 185 -4.17 -5.75 -11.47
N ASP A 186 -3.62 -6.26 -10.35
CA ASP A 186 -2.25 -5.92 -9.93
C ASP A 186 -1.23 -6.22 -11.02
N GLY A 187 -0.41 -5.22 -11.35
CA GLY A 187 0.65 -5.31 -12.37
C GLY A 187 0.18 -5.48 -13.82
N THR A 188 -1.14 -5.45 -14.10
CA THR A 188 -1.68 -5.66 -15.46
C THR A 188 -1.69 -4.40 -16.32
N GLY A 189 -1.74 -3.22 -15.71
CA GLY A 189 -1.85 -1.94 -16.43
C GLY A 189 -3.21 -1.67 -17.08
N THR A 190 -4.27 -2.40 -16.69
CA THR A 190 -5.60 -2.34 -17.33
C THR A 190 -6.55 -1.30 -16.73
N GLY A 191 -6.09 -0.50 -15.77
CA GLY A 191 -6.88 0.48 -15.03
C GLY A 191 -7.42 -0.05 -13.71
N LEU A 192 -7.88 0.87 -12.85
CA LEU A 192 -8.48 0.54 -11.55
C LEU A 192 -9.86 -0.11 -11.73
N ASN A 193 -10.31 -0.84 -10.72
CA ASN A 193 -11.70 -1.29 -10.62
C ASN A 193 -12.58 -0.14 -10.10
N ILE A 194 -13.03 0.71 -11.02
CA ILE A 194 -13.75 1.95 -10.71
C ILE A 194 -15.06 1.67 -9.97
N ASP A 195 -15.78 0.60 -10.35
CA ASP A 195 -17.06 0.25 -9.71
C ASP A 195 -16.88 -0.11 -8.24
N VAL A 196 -15.85 -0.91 -7.92
CA VAL A 196 -15.51 -1.27 -6.54
C VAL A 196 -15.01 -0.05 -5.77
N ALA A 197 -14.10 0.73 -6.36
CA ALA A 197 -13.54 1.92 -5.75
C ALA A 197 -14.65 2.95 -5.41
N LYS A 198 -15.60 3.17 -6.34
CA LYS A 198 -16.74 4.05 -6.14
C LYS A 198 -17.61 3.58 -4.98
N LYS A 199 -18.04 2.31 -5.00
CA LYS A 199 -18.90 1.74 -3.94
C LYS A 199 -18.28 1.89 -2.56
N ILE A 200 -16.98 1.53 -2.40
CA ILE A 200 -16.30 1.64 -1.11
C ILE A 200 -16.20 3.10 -0.67
N SER A 201 -15.81 4.00 -1.58
CA SER A 201 -15.63 5.42 -1.28
C SER A 201 -16.95 6.17 -0.96
N GLU A 202 -18.11 5.55 -1.15
CA GLU A 202 -19.40 6.12 -0.81
C GLU A 202 -19.79 5.92 0.66
N PHE A 203 -19.31 4.84 1.30
CA PHE A 203 -19.68 4.56 2.70
C PHE A 203 -18.53 4.72 3.70
N LEU A 204 -17.28 4.74 3.26
CA LEU A 204 -16.14 4.95 4.15
C LEU A 204 -16.00 6.42 4.57
N SER A 205 -15.70 6.63 5.86
CA SER A 205 -15.39 7.96 6.43
C SER A 205 -13.88 8.19 6.57
N VAL A 206 -13.09 7.11 6.65
CA VAL A 206 -11.62 7.18 6.69
C VAL A 206 -11.02 7.25 5.29
N PRO A 207 -9.81 7.82 5.13
CA PRO A 207 -9.14 7.89 3.84
C PRO A 207 -9.01 6.53 3.16
N LEU A 208 -9.41 6.49 1.88
CA LEU A 208 -9.34 5.31 1.03
C LEU A 208 -8.20 5.42 0.01
N ILE A 209 -7.27 4.50 0.06
CA ILE A 209 -6.23 4.29 -0.94
C ILE A 209 -6.65 3.12 -1.83
N PHE A 210 -6.68 3.31 -3.15
CA PHE A 210 -6.96 2.22 -4.09
C PHE A 210 -5.71 1.82 -4.86
N SER A 211 -5.50 0.52 -5.05
CA SER A 211 -4.32 -0.06 -5.68
C SER A 211 -4.67 -1.25 -6.58
N GLY A 212 -3.82 -1.51 -7.56
CA GLY A 212 -3.99 -2.58 -8.55
C GLY A 212 -4.58 -2.09 -9.87
N GLY A 213 -3.79 -2.18 -10.93
CA GLY A 213 -4.22 -1.91 -12.31
C GLY A 213 -3.67 -0.65 -12.96
N CYS A 214 -3.14 0.33 -12.24
CA CYS A 214 -2.58 1.54 -12.87
C CYS A 214 -1.40 1.21 -13.80
N GLY A 215 -1.52 1.57 -15.07
CA GLY A 215 -0.47 1.44 -16.08
C GLY A 215 -0.28 2.71 -16.91
N LEU A 216 -1.24 3.63 -16.86
CA LEU A 216 -1.23 4.91 -17.56
C LEU A 216 -1.64 6.04 -16.61
N ALA A 217 -1.19 7.26 -16.88
CA ALA A 217 -1.58 8.44 -16.10
C ALA A 217 -3.10 8.71 -16.18
N SER A 218 -3.74 8.36 -17.29
CA SER A 218 -5.21 8.43 -17.46
C SER A 218 -5.96 7.59 -16.43
N HIS A 219 -5.40 6.45 -15.97
CA HIS A 219 -6.03 5.61 -14.95
C HIS A 219 -6.10 6.30 -13.58
N PHE A 220 -5.10 7.15 -13.25
CA PHE A 220 -5.14 7.98 -12.04
C PHE A 220 -6.21 9.07 -12.17
N VAL A 221 -6.25 9.74 -13.32
CA VAL A 221 -7.26 10.79 -13.60
C VAL A 221 -8.66 10.19 -13.52
N GLU A 222 -8.90 9.04 -14.14
CA GLU A 222 -10.17 8.33 -14.13
C GLU A 222 -10.58 7.94 -12.69
N GLY A 223 -9.65 7.34 -11.93
CA GLY A 223 -9.87 6.98 -10.54
C GLY A 223 -10.30 8.16 -9.69
N PHE A 224 -9.58 9.28 -9.75
CA PHE A 224 -9.91 10.46 -8.96
C PHE A 224 -11.17 11.20 -9.41
N LYS A 225 -11.50 11.20 -10.71
CA LYS A 225 -12.71 11.87 -11.23
C LYS A 225 -13.99 11.10 -10.95
N ASN A 226 -13.93 9.78 -11.08
CA ASN A 226 -15.12 8.94 -11.06
C ASN A 226 -15.42 8.34 -9.69
N THR A 227 -14.55 8.59 -8.69
CA THR A 227 -14.70 8.07 -7.33
C THR A 227 -14.33 9.12 -6.29
N LYS A 228 -14.61 8.84 -5.01
CA LYS A 228 -14.20 9.69 -3.88
C LYS A 228 -12.90 9.21 -3.21
N ILE A 229 -12.14 8.27 -3.81
CA ILE A 229 -10.89 7.79 -3.23
C ILE A 229 -9.93 8.95 -2.92
N ASP A 230 -9.16 8.84 -1.84
CA ASP A 230 -8.25 9.90 -1.38
C ASP A 230 -6.85 9.76 -1.92
N ALA A 231 -6.46 8.52 -2.27
CA ALA A 231 -5.16 8.27 -2.86
C ALA A 231 -5.19 7.07 -3.84
N ILE A 232 -4.22 7.06 -4.75
CA ILE A 232 -3.92 5.91 -5.59
C ILE A 232 -2.50 5.46 -5.32
N SER A 233 -2.36 4.16 -5.02
CA SER A 233 -1.06 3.52 -4.84
C SER A 233 -0.74 2.62 -6.02
N ALA A 234 0.50 2.66 -6.50
CA ALA A 234 0.97 1.83 -7.60
C ALA A 234 2.43 1.40 -7.39
N ALA A 235 2.79 0.22 -7.88
CA ALA A 235 4.15 -0.29 -7.90
C ALA A 235 4.69 -0.32 -9.34
N THR A 236 4.11 -1.14 -10.19
CA THR A 236 4.56 -1.39 -11.57
C THR A 236 4.58 -0.13 -12.43
N PHE A 237 3.60 0.78 -12.25
CA PHE A 237 3.55 2.06 -12.96
C PHE A 237 4.84 2.86 -12.76
N PHE A 238 5.29 3.00 -11.52
CA PHE A 238 6.49 3.79 -11.19
C PHE A 238 7.81 3.05 -11.43
N ALA A 239 7.78 1.72 -11.50
CA ALA A 239 8.95 0.91 -11.82
C ALA A 239 9.34 0.97 -13.30
N ASN A 240 8.43 1.37 -14.18
CA ASN A 240 8.71 1.56 -15.59
C ASN A 240 9.38 2.93 -15.81
N LYS A 241 10.51 2.95 -16.54
CA LYS A 241 11.37 4.15 -16.69
C LYS A 241 10.68 5.33 -17.40
N ASP A 242 9.66 5.05 -18.21
CA ASP A 242 8.95 6.06 -19.00
C ASP A 242 7.89 6.82 -18.18
N GLN A 243 7.70 6.47 -16.91
CA GLN A 243 6.68 7.06 -16.04
C GLN A 243 7.35 7.75 -14.86
N ASN A 244 7.15 9.04 -14.71
CA ASN A 244 7.64 9.78 -13.54
C ASN A 244 6.49 10.50 -12.82
N ILE A 245 6.66 10.70 -11.51
CA ILE A 245 5.63 11.27 -10.64
C ILE A 245 5.37 12.72 -10.98
N PHE A 246 6.38 13.47 -11.37
CA PHE A 246 6.24 14.88 -11.72
C PHE A 246 5.34 15.09 -12.94
N GLN A 247 5.52 14.29 -13.99
CA GLN A 247 4.66 14.32 -15.19
C GLN A 247 3.24 13.85 -14.85
N LEU A 248 3.11 12.79 -14.04
CA LEU A 248 1.82 12.32 -13.58
C LEU A 248 1.05 13.40 -12.81
N ARG A 249 1.72 14.08 -11.87
CA ARG A 249 1.14 15.21 -11.11
C ARG A 249 0.63 16.30 -12.05
N SER A 250 1.44 16.69 -13.04
CA SER A 250 1.06 17.70 -14.03
C SER A 250 -0.19 17.30 -14.81
N GLN A 251 -0.29 16.04 -15.25
CA GLN A 251 -1.48 15.55 -15.97
C GLN A 251 -2.72 15.53 -15.10
N ILE A 252 -2.60 15.12 -13.83
CA ILE A 252 -3.72 15.11 -12.88
C ILE A 252 -4.19 16.54 -12.59
N LEU A 253 -3.27 17.48 -12.33
CA LEU A 253 -3.59 18.89 -12.09
C LEU A 253 -4.26 19.53 -13.31
N ASN A 254 -3.74 19.30 -14.52
CA ASN A 254 -4.33 19.78 -15.77
C ASN A 254 -5.73 19.21 -16.04
N SER A 255 -6.07 18.10 -15.40
CA SER A 255 -7.40 17.51 -15.45
C SER A 255 -8.38 18.12 -14.43
N GLY A 256 -7.98 19.16 -13.69
CA GLY A 256 -8.79 19.85 -12.69
C GLY A 256 -8.90 19.16 -11.33
N ILE A 257 -8.00 18.21 -11.04
CA ILE A 257 -7.97 17.47 -9.76
C ILE A 257 -6.96 18.11 -8.82
N ASN A 258 -7.39 18.44 -7.60
CA ASN A 258 -6.51 19.04 -6.58
C ASN A 258 -5.66 17.98 -5.89
N LEU A 259 -4.34 18.01 -6.14
CA LEU A 259 -3.35 17.21 -5.44
C LEU A 259 -2.83 17.91 -4.17
N ARG A 260 -2.28 17.11 -3.24
CA ARG A 260 -1.50 17.62 -2.13
C ARG A 260 -0.33 18.45 -2.67
N GLN A 261 -0.09 19.62 -2.07
CA GLN A 261 1.13 20.39 -2.32
C GLN A 261 2.24 19.84 -1.43
N VAL A 262 3.34 19.45 -2.03
CA VAL A 262 4.54 18.93 -1.38
C VAL A 262 5.63 19.97 -1.49
#